data_027c605f9841b77690846521d0496182
#
_entry.id   027c605f9841b77690846521d0496182
#
_cell.length_a   1.000
_cell.length_b   1.000
_cell.length_c   1.000
_cell.angle_alpha   90.00
_cell.angle_beta   90.00
_cell.angle_gamma   90.00
#
_symmetry.space_group_name_H-M   'P 1'
#
loop_
_entity.id
_entity.type
_entity.pdbx_description
1 polymer ?
#
loop_
_entity_poly.entity_id
_entity_poly.type
_entity_poly.pdbx_seq_one_letter_code
_entity_poly.pdbx_strand_id
1 'polypeptide(L)'
;MATLKALFPPPGLAGARKSLPGDALAGLTLAAIAVPGSMGAAQLVGASAFAGLVAFMIGAVVFALLGGHRILSVGADSSITPMLAAAAAGGALTGADTTGELTVEGHPVIDPATLMLTSVLVGAILIIVGLVRAGWITQFLSRPVTIGLLAGIGVGIIIDQLPVALGIPRHGGGVIAGIVDMVTSLDEINWWTAAVAVLVLAITLGSGLVGPRVPGPLLGLAAAIAFTMLAGLTERGVVTLPEPDFAPPRMDFASVSVPGAVELLPTALVIAVLVVIQTGATEASFPGPRRTLDRDLGVIGLASATAGAAGAFAVNTSPPRTSVVAAAKGKSQVVGLVAALIVLAVGVVGADLLPHLPTAALAAVLLTVAAKLVKVKSMARILRFSRIEFAVCIATILLVVLLGVVQGVIIAALVTLLDRTRREARPRTYRKGMIPKSNHWVPVDAGTPTVQVPGVLVWSVEAPLWYADSDFVVDQLHDALADADVPYVAVILDAAAMGDLDYTGAGALGTIVDHMDSEGLPLIIARPNRPVQRAIERAGLRDRLSTTPTVADAVKQATKLVGLGDELRAARGKRKDLRALRESG
;
A
#
# COMPACT_ATOMS: atom_id res chain seq x y z
N MET A 1 -10.78 -21.58 -25.91
CA MET A 1 -9.40 -21.81 -26.39
C MET A 1 -8.53 -20.55 -26.45
N ALA A 2 -9.06 -19.35 -26.70
CA ALA A 2 -8.29 -18.10 -26.67
C ALA A 2 -7.79 -17.71 -25.27
N THR A 3 -8.53 -18.03 -24.22
CA THR A 3 -8.18 -17.76 -22.80
C THR A 3 -7.03 -18.62 -22.28
N LEU A 4 -6.88 -19.85 -22.76
CA LEU A 4 -5.75 -20.73 -22.37
C LEU A 4 -4.42 -20.33 -23.04
N LYS A 5 -4.44 -19.80 -24.27
CA LYS A 5 -3.21 -19.31 -24.94
C LYS A 5 -2.65 -18.03 -24.33
N ALA A 6 -3.47 -17.24 -23.61
CA ALA A 6 -3.02 -16.08 -22.86
C ALA A 6 -2.33 -16.42 -21.52
N LEU A 7 -2.44 -17.68 -21.09
CA LEU A 7 -1.84 -18.18 -19.83
C LEU A 7 -0.40 -18.71 -20.00
N PHE A 8 0.06 -19.01 -21.22
CA PHE A 8 1.39 -19.58 -21.46
C PHE A 8 2.20 -18.79 -22.49
N PRO A 9 3.50 -18.47 -22.24
CA PRO A 9 4.20 -18.68 -20.96
C PRO A 9 3.69 -17.73 -19.87
N PRO A 10 3.64 -18.16 -18.60
CA PRO A 10 3.21 -17.30 -17.51
C PRO A 10 4.09 -16.06 -17.46
N PRO A 11 3.53 -14.85 -17.26
CA PRO A 11 4.29 -13.61 -17.27
C PRO A 11 5.45 -13.59 -16.27
N GLY A 12 5.30 -14.30 -15.14
CA GLY A 12 6.34 -14.48 -14.13
C GLY A 12 7.58 -15.24 -14.64
N LEU A 13 7.41 -16.13 -15.62
CA LEU A 13 8.50 -16.88 -16.25
C LEU A 13 8.98 -16.28 -17.57
N ALA A 14 8.41 -15.15 -17.99
CA ALA A 14 8.81 -14.49 -19.25
C ALA A 14 10.29 -14.06 -19.20
N GLY A 15 11.08 -14.56 -20.16
CA GLY A 15 12.52 -14.30 -20.24
C GLY A 15 13.41 -15.18 -19.36
N ALA A 16 12.84 -16.17 -18.65
CA ALA A 16 13.54 -17.07 -17.74
C ALA A 16 14.81 -17.70 -18.33
N ARG A 17 14.77 -18.14 -19.60
CA ARG A 17 15.93 -18.78 -20.28
C ARG A 17 17.18 -17.88 -20.28
N LYS A 18 17.02 -16.55 -20.34
CA LYS A 18 18.14 -15.60 -20.36
C LYS A 18 18.69 -15.27 -18.97
N SER A 19 17.91 -15.50 -17.91
CA SER A 19 18.25 -15.14 -16.51
C SER A 19 18.56 -16.36 -15.64
N LEU A 20 18.45 -17.58 -16.16
CA LEU A 20 18.56 -18.85 -15.43
C LEU A 20 19.72 -18.90 -14.40
N PRO A 21 20.98 -18.59 -14.72
CA PRO A 21 22.06 -18.70 -13.73
C PRO A 21 21.91 -17.69 -12.57
N GLY A 22 21.45 -16.46 -12.89
CA GLY A 22 21.20 -15.43 -11.87
C GLY A 22 19.98 -15.75 -11.02
N ASP A 23 18.91 -16.26 -11.63
CA ASP A 23 17.70 -16.65 -10.94
C ASP A 23 17.92 -17.88 -10.03
N ALA A 24 18.75 -18.85 -10.48
CA ALA A 24 19.13 -19.98 -9.64
C ALA A 24 19.89 -19.56 -8.38
N LEU A 25 20.84 -18.62 -8.52
CA LEU A 25 21.58 -18.07 -7.39
C LEU A 25 20.68 -17.28 -6.45
N ALA A 26 19.76 -16.47 -7.01
CA ALA A 26 18.77 -15.75 -6.22
C ALA A 26 17.80 -16.72 -5.51
N GLY A 27 17.44 -17.85 -6.15
CA GLY A 27 16.63 -18.91 -5.54
C GLY A 27 17.31 -19.59 -4.37
N LEU A 28 18.61 -19.87 -4.50
CA LEU A 28 19.41 -20.41 -3.41
C LEU A 28 19.46 -19.44 -2.22
N THR A 29 19.65 -18.15 -2.50
CA THR A 29 19.64 -17.09 -1.47
C THR A 29 18.25 -16.95 -0.82
N LEU A 30 17.19 -17.09 -1.61
CA LEU A 30 15.81 -17.05 -1.10
C LEU A 30 15.55 -18.25 -0.18
N ALA A 31 15.96 -19.47 -0.59
CA ALA A 31 15.76 -20.69 0.20
C ALA A 31 16.42 -20.58 1.59
N ALA A 32 17.62 -20.01 1.66
CA ALA A 32 18.34 -19.83 2.91
C ALA A 32 17.58 -19.04 3.97
N ILE A 33 16.68 -18.13 3.54
CA ILE A 33 15.82 -17.33 4.43
C ILE A 33 14.43 -17.94 4.54
N ALA A 34 13.95 -18.55 3.46
CA ALA A 34 12.60 -19.13 3.42
C ALA A 34 12.47 -20.33 4.34
N VAL A 35 13.50 -21.21 4.44
CA VAL A 35 13.47 -22.37 5.32
C VAL A 35 13.16 -21.99 6.76
N PRO A 36 14.02 -21.22 7.46
CA PRO A 36 13.76 -20.89 8.86
C PRO A 36 12.54 -19.99 9.03
N GLY A 37 12.29 -19.08 8.10
CA GLY A 37 11.12 -18.21 8.14
C GLY A 37 9.80 -18.97 8.04
N SER A 38 9.75 -20.02 7.21
CA SER A 38 8.57 -20.88 7.06
C SER A 38 8.36 -21.81 8.25
N MET A 39 9.46 -22.33 8.82
CA MET A 39 9.42 -23.11 10.06
C MET A 39 8.94 -22.27 11.24
N GLY A 40 9.48 -21.04 11.41
CA GLY A 40 9.01 -20.11 12.43
C GLY A 40 7.53 -19.71 12.25
N ALA A 41 7.08 -19.51 11.03
CA ALA A 41 5.65 -19.27 10.76
C ALA A 41 4.79 -20.47 11.16
N ALA A 42 5.24 -21.71 10.90
CA ALA A 42 4.54 -22.92 11.31
C ALA A 42 4.45 -23.05 12.84
N GLN A 43 5.53 -22.77 13.55
CA GLN A 43 5.54 -22.77 15.03
C GLN A 43 4.53 -21.77 15.61
N LEU A 44 4.43 -20.56 15.04
CA LEU A 44 3.45 -19.55 15.46
C LEU A 44 1.98 -20.02 15.29
N VAL A 45 1.73 -20.90 14.33
CA VAL A 45 0.40 -21.49 14.09
C VAL A 45 0.23 -22.81 14.85
N GLY A 46 1.23 -23.29 15.58
CA GLY A 46 1.22 -24.60 16.24
C GLY A 46 1.24 -25.78 15.27
N ALA A 47 1.68 -25.56 14.02
CA ALA A 47 1.84 -26.60 13.00
C ALA A 47 3.28 -27.15 13.00
N SER A 48 3.47 -28.34 12.43
CA SER A 48 4.81 -28.91 12.29
C SER A 48 5.70 -28.03 11.40
N ALA A 49 7.00 -28.03 11.64
CA ALA A 49 7.97 -27.32 10.81
C ALA A 49 7.83 -27.70 9.32
N PHE A 50 7.55 -28.96 9.06
CA PHE A 50 7.34 -29.45 7.69
C PHE A 50 6.09 -28.83 7.03
N ALA A 51 5.00 -28.59 7.76
CA ALA A 51 3.82 -27.90 7.24
C ALA A 51 4.18 -26.48 6.74
N GLY A 52 5.06 -25.78 7.44
CA GLY A 52 5.58 -24.47 6.99
C GLY A 52 6.38 -24.55 5.69
N LEU A 53 7.22 -25.57 5.56
CA LEU A 53 7.98 -25.83 4.33
C LEU A 53 7.04 -26.17 3.17
N VAL A 54 6.00 -26.99 3.41
CA VAL A 54 4.96 -27.34 2.42
C VAL A 54 4.19 -26.08 1.98
N ALA A 55 3.79 -25.22 2.92
CA ALA A 55 3.12 -23.96 2.59
C ALA A 55 4.00 -23.06 1.70
N PHE A 56 5.30 -22.97 1.99
CA PHE A 56 6.22 -22.21 1.14
C PHE A 56 6.37 -22.86 -0.24
N MET A 57 6.57 -24.16 -0.32
CA MET A 57 6.74 -24.87 -1.60
C MET A 57 5.51 -24.72 -2.50
N ILE A 58 4.32 -24.95 -1.96
CA ILE A 58 3.07 -24.79 -2.72
C ILE A 58 2.90 -23.35 -3.16
N GLY A 59 3.09 -22.39 -2.24
CA GLY A 59 3.01 -20.96 -2.54
C GLY A 59 3.95 -20.54 -3.67
N ALA A 60 5.22 -20.93 -3.58
CA ALA A 60 6.25 -20.60 -4.56
C ALA A 60 5.98 -21.27 -5.93
N VAL A 61 5.60 -22.56 -5.95
CA VAL A 61 5.34 -23.31 -7.19
C VAL A 61 4.08 -22.79 -7.89
N VAL A 62 2.95 -22.68 -7.16
CA VAL A 62 1.69 -22.20 -7.74
C VAL A 62 1.85 -20.78 -8.27
N PHE A 63 2.52 -19.91 -7.50
CA PHE A 63 2.77 -18.53 -7.94
C PHE A 63 3.74 -18.46 -9.11
N ALA A 64 4.78 -19.29 -9.15
CA ALA A 64 5.71 -19.33 -10.28
C ALA A 64 5.03 -19.75 -11.58
N LEU A 65 4.11 -20.71 -11.51
CA LEU A 65 3.41 -21.24 -12.68
C LEU A 65 2.28 -20.34 -13.16
N LEU A 66 1.58 -19.66 -12.26
CA LEU A 66 0.35 -18.93 -12.58
C LEU A 66 0.43 -17.43 -12.30
N GLY A 67 1.36 -16.94 -11.47
CA GLY A 67 1.50 -15.55 -11.11
C GLY A 67 1.93 -14.65 -12.25
N GLY A 68 1.67 -13.37 -12.12
CA GLY A 68 2.01 -12.32 -13.09
C GLY A 68 3.29 -11.57 -12.73
N HIS A 69 3.54 -11.34 -11.44
CA HIS A 69 4.70 -10.59 -10.99
C HIS A 69 5.98 -11.44 -10.99
N ARG A 70 7.09 -10.84 -11.46
CA ARG A 70 8.32 -11.60 -11.75
C ARG A 70 9.19 -11.95 -10.54
N ILE A 71 9.10 -11.19 -9.45
CA ILE A 71 10.04 -11.32 -8.32
C ILE A 71 9.36 -11.42 -6.95
N LEU A 72 8.02 -11.42 -6.88
CA LEU A 72 7.33 -11.62 -5.61
C LEU A 72 7.62 -13.01 -5.06
N SER A 73 7.94 -13.08 -3.77
CA SER A 73 8.04 -14.33 -3.02
C SER A 73 6.73 -14.58 -2.28
N VAL A 74 6.08 -15.69 -2.60
CA VAL A 74 4.83 -16.16 -1.98
C VAL A 74 5.11 -17.43 -1.20
N GLY A 75 4.53 -17.56 -0.02
CA GLY A 75 4.71 -18.74 0.84
C GLY A 75 4.26 -18.45 2.28
N ALA A 76 4.58 -19.33 3.21
CA ALA A 76 4.34 -19.15 4.64
C ALA A 76 4.90 -17.79 5.11
N ASP A 77 4.09 -16.99 5.78
CA ASP A 77 4.48 -15.63 6.19
C ASP A 77 3.96 -15.31 7.59
N SER A 78 4.86 -14.81 8.45
CA SER A 78 4.58 -14.52 9.85
C SER A 78 3.56 -13.40 10.08
N SER A 79 3.22 -12.62 9.05
CA SER A 79 2.25 -11.52 9.20
C SER A 79 0.81 -12.00 9.35
N ILE A 80 0.45 -13.15 8.76
CA ILE A 80 -0.91 -13.72 8.83
C ILE A 80 -1.01 -14.86 9.85
N THR A 81 0.11 -15.45 10.25
CA THR A 81 0.12 -16.63 11.13
C THR A 81 -0.49 -16.40 12.52
N PRO A 82 -0.31 -15.25 13.22
CA PRO A 82 -0.99 -15.04 14.49
C PRO A 82 -2.51 -15.04 14.38
N MET A 83 -3.06 -14.58 13.25
CA MET A 83 -4.50 -14.60 13.04
C MET A 83 -5.02 -15.99 12.66
N LEU A 84 -4.22 -16.75 11.90
CA LEU A 84 -4.50 -18.15 11.64
C LEU A 84 -4.48 -18.97 12.95
N ALA A 85 -3.51 -18.70 13.83
CA ALA A 85 -3.43 -19.32 15.14
C ALA A 85 -4.65 -18.99 16.01
N ALA A 86 -5.07 -17.71 16.05
CA ALA A 86 -6.26 -17.29 16.80
C ALA A 86 -7.55 -17.94 16.25
N ALA A 87 -7.68 -18.09 14.93
CA ALA A 87 -8.78 -18.79 14.30
C ALA A 87 -8.81 -20.27 14.72
N ALA A 88 -7.66 -20.93 14.69
CA ALA A 88 -7.53 -22.35 14.98
C ALA A 88 -7.63 -22.67 16.48
N ALA A 89 -7.42 -21.70 17.37
CA ALA A 89 -7.64 -21.83 18.80
C ALA A 89 -9.11 -21.61 19.23
N GLY A 90 -10.05 -21.47 18.29
CA GLY A 90 -11.47 -21.24 18.59
C GLY A 90 -11.79 -19.83 19.07
N GLY A 91 -10.84 -18.92 19.01
CA GLY A 91 -11.01 -17.51 19.33
C GLY A 91 -11.55 -16.74 18.14
N ALA A 92 -12.87 -16.77 17.90
CA ALA A 92 -13.51 -15.77 17.08
C ALA A 92 -13.19 -14.38 17.66
N LEU A 93 -13.19 -13.34 16.85
CA LEU A 93 -12.96 -11.91 17.20
C LEU A 93 -13.90 -11.33 18.29
N THR A 94 -14.60 -12.14 19.01
CA THR A 94 -15.59 -11.84 20.04
C THR A 94 -15.00 -11.90 21.43
N GLY A 95 -13.82 -11.33 21.72
CA GLY A 95 -13.43 -11.00 23.11
C GLY A 95 -13.80 -12.01 24.23
N ALA A 96 -14.08 -13.25 23.90
CA ALA A 96 -14.34 -14.29 24.87
C ALA A 96 -13.02 -14.75 25.47
N ASP A 97 -12.90 -14.62 26.78
CA ASP A 97 -11.81 -15.12 27.59
C ASP A 97 -11.43 -16.54 27.18
N THR A 98 -10.29 -16.68 26.52
CA THR A 98 -9.66 -17.98 26.24
C THR A 98 -9.03 -18.55 27.52
N THR A 99 -9.72 -18.52 28.63
CA THR A 99 -9.33 -19.13 29.93
C THR A 99 -9.79 -20.57 30.08
N GLY A 100 -10.11 -21.24 28.99
CA GLY A 100 -10.52 -22.64 28.98
C GLY A 100 -9.58 -23.51 28.16
N GLU A 101 -8.57 -24.05 28.84
CA GLU A 101 -7.92 -25.34 28.56
C GLU A 101 -7.71 -25.79 27.13
N LEU A 102 -6.49 -25.70 26.69
CA LEU A 102 -5.72 -26.81 26.09
C LEU A 102 -4.31 -26.29 25.78
N THR A 103 -3.49 -26.12 26.81
CA THR A 103 -2.06 -25.90 26.62
C THR A 103 -1.31 -27.19 26.91
N VAL A 104 -0.68 -27.76 25.91
CA VAL A 104 0.40 -28.71 26.12
C VAL A 104 1.69 -27.91 26.05
N GLU A 105 2.43 -27.85 27.15
CA GLU A 105 3.70 -27.10 27.29
C GLU A 105 3.62 -25.59 26.93
N GLY A 106 2.49 -24.91 27.22
CA GLY A 106 2.35 -23.45 27.01
C GLY A 106 2.00 -23.03 25.58
N HIS A 107 1.76 -23.97 24.67
CA HIS A 107 1.29 -23.69 23.32
C HIS A 107 -0.19 -24.08 23.15
N PRO A 108 -1.03 -23.24 22.49
CA PRO A 108 -2.41 -23.62 22.22
C PRO A 108 -2.44 -24.85 21.31
N VAL A 109 -3.24 -25.87 21.70
CA VAL A 109 -3.51 -27.02 20.83
C VAL A 109 -4.39 -26.53 19.69
N ILE A 110 -3.82 -26.45 18.50
CA ILE A 110 -4.49 -25.98 17.30
C ILE A 110 -5.12 -27.15 16.58
N ASP A 111 -6.42 -27.07 16.30
CA ASP A 111 -7.12 -28.06 15.49
C ASP A 111 -6.68 -27.94 14.01
N PRO A 112 -6.03 -28.99 13.46
CA PRO A 112 -5.56 -28.98 12.07
C PRO A 112 -6.68 -28.78 11.04
N ALA A 113 -7.89 -29.26 11.32
CA ALA A 113 -9.04 -29.11 10.42
C ALA A 113 -9.50 -27.64 10.34
N THR A 114 -9.54 -26.95 11.48
CA THR A 114 -9.87 -25.53 11.54
C THR A 114 -8.83 -24.68 10.78
N LEU A 115 -7.55 -24.99 10.93
CA LEU A 115 -6.47 -24.33 10.21
C LEU A 115 -6.58 -24.54 8.69
N MET A 116 -6.83 -25.79 8.27
CA MET A 116 -7.06 -26.18 6.89
C MET A 116 -8.27 -25.44 6.30
N LEU A 117 -9.41 -25.48 6.99
CA LEU A 117 -10.66 -24.86 6.54
C LEU A 117 -10.52 -23.33 6.42
N THR A 118 -9.93 -22.67 7.43
CA THR A 118 -9.64 -21.24 7.37
C THR A 118 -8.78 -20.90 6.15
N SER A 119 -7.75 -21.69 5.88
CA SER A 119 -6.86 -21.48 4.74
C SER A 119 -7.55 -21.64 3.40
N VAL A 120 -8.45 -22.61 3.27
CA VAL A 120 -9.28 -22.81 2.06
C VAL A 120 -10.26 -21.66 1.88
N LEU A 121 -10.90 -21.17 2.98
CA LEU A 121 -11.80 -20.02 2.93
C LEU A 121 -11.06 -18.73 2.52
N VAL A 122 -9.90 -18.46 3.11
CA VAL A 122 -9.02 -17.34 2.70
C VAL A 122 -8.71 -17.45 1.21
N GLY A 123 -8.34 -18.65 0.76
CA GLY A 123 -8.06 -18.93 -0.65
C GLY A 123 -9.25 -18.63 -1.55
N ALA A 124 -10.44 -19.09 -1.19
CA ALA A 124 -11.68 -18.86 -1.94
C ALA A 124 -12.02 -17.36 -2.03
N ILE A 125 -11.92 -16.63 -0.91
CA ILE A 125 -12.15 -15.18 -0.87
C ILE A 125 -11.17 -14.46 -1.80
N LEU A 126 -9.88 -14.78 -1.74
CA LEU A 126 -8.85 -14.14 -2.59
C LEU A 126 -9.06 -14.44 -4.08
N ILE A 127 -9.52 -15.66 -4.42
CA ILE A 127 -9.90 -15.99 -5.81
C ILE A 127 -11.05 -15.09 -6.26
N ILE A 128 -12.08 -14.92 -5.42
CA ILE A 128 -13.22 -14.03 -5.73
C ILE A 128 -12.72 -12.59 -5.90
N VAL A 129 -11.90 -12.07 -4.99
CA VAL A 129 -11.31 -10.73 -5.07
C VAL A 129 -10.54 -10.53 -6.38
N GLY A 130 -9.75 -11.51 -6.79
CA GLY A 130 -9.04 -11.49 -8.07
C GLY A 130 -9.98 -11.49 -9.29
N LEU A 131 -11.06 -12.29 -9.26
CA LEU A 131 -12.06 -12.37 -10.33
C LEU A 131 -12.88 -11.09 -10.47
N VAL A 132 -13.28 -10.49 -9.34
CA VAL A 132 -14.03 -9.20 -9.30
C VAL A 132 -13.13 -8.01 -9.63
N ARG A 133 -11.82 -8.24 -9.76
CA ARG A 133 -10.81 -7.20 -10.04
C ARG A 133 -10.78 -6.09 -8.99
N ALA A 134 -10.89 -6.45 -7.71
CA ALA A 134 -10.88 -5.51 -6.60
C ALA A 134 -9.48 -4.97 -6.22
N GLY A 135 -8.43 -5.35 -6.93
CA GLY A 135 -7.05 -4.90 -6.69
C GLY A 135 -6.84 -3.38 -6.82
N TRP A 136 -7.78 -2.65 -7.47
CA TRP A 136 -7.74 -1.19 -7.53
C TRP A 136 -7.71 -0.52 -6.14
N ILE A 137 -8.20 -1.20 -5.10
CA ILE A 137 -8.19 -0.72 -3.71
C ILE A 137 -6.77 -0.37 -3.25
N THR A 138 -5.76 -1.10 -3.73
CA THR A 138 -4.37 -0.84 -3.35
C THR A 138 -3.78 0.43 -3.98
N GLN A 139 -4.45 1.03 -4.98
CA GLN A 139 -4.04 2.29 -5.59
C GLN A 139 -4.19 3.48 -4.64
N PHE A 140 -4.94 3.34 -3.54
CA PHE A 140 -5.01 4.35 -2.48
C PHE A 140 -3.73 4.46 -1.65
N LEU A 141 -2.79 3.51 -1.78
CA LEU A 141 -1.51 3.60 -1.12
C LEU A 141 -0.61 4.63 -1.82
N SER A 142 -0.41 5.78 -1.20
CA SER A 142 0.48 6.81 -1.72
C SER A 142 1.96 6.36 -1.66
N ARG A 143 2.82 6.95 -2.50
CA ARG A 143 4.27 6.65 -2.48
C ARG A 143 4.93 6.90 -1.12
N PRO A 144 4.64 7.99 -0.37
CA PRO A 144 5.14 8.18 0.98
C PRO A 144 4.76 7.05 1.93
N VAL A 145 3.49 6.60 1.88
CA VAL A 145 3.01 5.44 2.68
C VAL A 145 3.77 4.17 2.31
N THR A 146 3.95 3.88 1.02
CA THR A 146 4.68 2.69 0.57
C THR A 146 6.16 2.70 1.00
N ILE A 147 6.84 3.87 0.94
CA ILE A 147 8.22 4.02 1.41
C ILE A 147 8.28 3.90 2.93
N GLY A 148 7.34 4.51 3.64
CA GLY A 148 7.20 4.41 5.09
C GLY A 148 6.95 2.97 5.55
N LEU A 149 6.08 2.24 4.85
CA LEU A 149 5.79 0.83 5.10
C LEU A 149 7.06 -0.02 5.03
N LEU A 150 7.81 0.05 3.93
CA LEU A 150 9.04 -0.73 3.78
C LEU A 150 10.08 -0.36 4.84
N ALA A 151 10.23 0.93 5.13
CA ALA A 151 11.12 1.38 6.18
C ALA A 151 10.66 0.92 7.57
N GLY A 152 9.36 0.96 7.86
CA GLY A 152 8.76 0.46 9.10
C GLY A 152 8.98 -1.04 9.28
N ILE A 153 8.77 -1.84 8.22
CA ILE A 153 9.10 -3.27 8.22
C ILE A 153 10.61 -3.47 8.50
N GLY A 154 11.46 -2.71 7.82
CA GLY A 154 12.91 -2.78 8.05
C GLY A 154 13.30 -2.45 9.50
N VAL A 155 12.76 -1.38 10.06
CA VAL A 155 12.99 -1.00 11.47
C VAL A 155 12.45 -2.07 12.42
N GLY A 156 11.25 -2.59 12.17
CA GLY A 156 10.69 -3.69 12.98
C GLY A 156 11.61 -4.92 12.98
N ILE A 157 12.08 -5.34 11.79
CA ILE A 157 13.02 -6.47 11.70
C ILE A 157 14.33 -6.17 12.47
N ILE A 158 14.85 -4.94 12.42
CA ILE A 158 16.05 -4.58 13.18
C ILE A 158 15.80 -4.73 14.69
N ILE A 159 14.68 -4.22 15.18
CA ILE A 159 14.32 -4.31 16.60
C ILE A 159 14.15 -5.76 17.04
N ASP A 160 13.53 -6.59 16.18
CA ASP A 160 13.30 -8.00 16.49
C ASP A 160 14.57 -8.86 16.41
N GLN A 161 15.45 -8.58 15.46
CA GLN A 161 16.60 -9.43 15.17
C GLN A 161 17.89 -9.01 15.87
N LEU A 162 18.00 -7.76 16.31
CA LEU A 162 19.20 -7.27 16.98
C LEU A 162 19.46 -7.97 18.32
N PRO A 163 18.46 -8.17 19.22
CA PRO A 163 18.66 -8.97 20.44
C PRO A 163 19.09 -10.41 20.13
N VAL A 164 18.47 -11.05 19.12
CA VAL A 164 18.83 -12.42 18.71
C VAL A 164 20.27 -12.49 18.19
N ALA A 165 20.70 -11.49 17.41
CA ALA A 165 22.07 -11.40 16.91
C ALA A 165 23.11 -11.20 18.04
N LEU A 166 22.71 -10.57 19.15
CA LEU A 166 23.54 -10.32 20.33
C LEU A 166 23.45 -11.45 21.40
N GLY A 167 22.50 -12.39 21.21
CA GLY A 167 22.25 -13.46 22.19
C GLY A 167 21.56 -12.98 23.47
N ILE A 168 20.83 -11.85 23.39
CA ILE A 168 20.05 -11.31 24.50
C ILE A 168 18.73 -12.07 24.57
N PRO A 169 18.34 -12.62 25.73
CA PRO A 169 17.05 -13.28 25.89
C PRO A 169 15.90 -12.29 25.73
N ARG A 170 14.78 -12.74 25.14
CA ARG A 170 13.56 -11.93 25.01
C ARG A 170 12.55 -12.35 26.09
N HIS A 171 12.10 -11.40 26.90
CA HIS A 171 11.18 -11.63 28.00
C HIS A 171 9.72 -11.30 27.63
N GLY A 172 9.48 -10.65 26.47
CA GLY A 172 8.15 -10.22 26.06
C GLY A 172 7.93 -10.23 24.56
N GLY A 173 6.63 -10.21 24.17
CA GLY A 173 6.19 -10.03 22.78
C GLY A 173 6.04 -8.55 22.43
N GLY A 174 6.37 -8.21 21.18
CA GLY A 174 6.15 -6.87 20.62
C GLY A 174 7.40 -5.98 20.64
N VAL A 175 7.29 -4.88 19.87
CA VAL A 175 8.41 -3.99 19.57
C VAL A 175 8.89 -3.23 20.81
N ILE A 176 7.95 -2.77 21.65
CA ILE A 176 8.29 -2.00 22.85
C ILE A 176 9.05 -2.89 23.83
N ALA A 177 8.58 -4.13 24.06
CA ALA A 177 9.27 -5.10 24.90
C ALA A 177 10.67 -5.40 24.36
N GLY A 178 10.82 -5.63 23.05
CA GLY A 178 12.12 -5.87 22.43
C GLY A 178 13.10 -4.70 22.57
N ILE A 179 12.64 -3.45 22.55
CA ILE A 179 13.48 -2.27 22.83
C ILE A 179 13.86 -2.22 24.32
N VAL A 180 12.92 -2.49 25.21
CA VAL A 180 13.19 -2.51 26.65
C VAL A 180 14.18 -3.62 26.98
N ASP A 181 13.96 -4.86 26.52
CA ASP A 181 14.87 -5.98 26.73
C ASP A 181 16.28 -5.65 26.22
N MET A 182 16.38 -5.04 25.03
CA MET A 182 17.68 -4.66 24.47
C MET A 182 18.42 -3.62 25.34
N VAL A 183 17.70 -2.67 25.96
CA VAL A 183 18.33 -1.63 26.80
C VAL A 183 18.64 -2.13 28.21
N THR A 184 17.78 -2.98 28.75
CA THR A 184 17.93 -3.46 30.15
C THR A 184 18.83 -4.66 30.30
N SER A 185 19.05 -5.45 29.24
CA SER A 185 19.83 -6.70 29.28
C SER A 185 21.13 -6.59 28.45
N LEU A 186 21.72 -5.40 28.37
CA LEU A 186 23.01 -5.21 27.68
C LEU A 186 24.20 -5.96 28.35
N ASP A 187 24.07 -6.25 29.61
CA ASP A 187 25.01 -7.05 30.39
C ASP A 187 24.93 -8.57 30.13
N GLU A 188 23.79 -9.01 29.54
CA GLU A 188 23.57 -10.41 29.18
C GLU A 188 24.04 -10.76 27.75
N ILE A 189 24.74 -9.86 27.06
CA ILE A 189 25.25 -10.10 25.69
C ILE A 189 26.14 -11.34 25.68
N ASN A 190 25.77 -12.33 24.84
CA ASN A 190 26.64 -13.46 24.57
C ASN A 190 27.62 -13.10 23.44
N TRP A 191 28.88 -12.86 23.80
CA TRP A 191 29.92 -12.42 22.87
C TRP A 191 30.19 -13.44 21.74
N TRP A 192 29.99 -14.73 21.99
CA TRP A 192 30.13 -15.77 20.97
C TRP A 192 28.97 -15.70 19.93
N THR A 193 27.77 -15.46 20.41
CA THR A 193 26.59 -15.23 19.55
C THR A 193 26.81 -13.98 18.71
N ALA A 194 27.24 -12.89 19.32
CA ALA A 194 27.57 -11.65 18.61
C ALA A 194 28.71 -11.85 17.58
N ALA A 195 29.75 -12.65 17.92
CA ALA A 195 30.82 -12.98 16.97
C ALA A 195 30.30 -13.74 15.73
N VAL A 196 29.41 -14.70 15.93
CA VAL A 196 28.73 -15.40 14.80
C VAL A 196 27.95 -14.40 13.93
N ALA A 197 27.16 -13.51 14.53
CA ALA A 197 26.41 -12.50 13.80
C ALA A 197 27.34 -11.55 13.02
N VAL A 198 28.41 -11.06 13.63
CA VAL A 198 29.40 -10.19 12.99
C VAL A 198 30.11 -10.91 11.85
N LEU A 199 30.46 -12.18 12.00
CA LEU A 199 31.07 -13.00 10.94
C LEU A 199 30.12 -13.06 9.71
N VAL A 200 28.85 -13.38 9.93
CA VAL A 200 27.84 -13.46 8.85
C VAL A 200 27.61 -12.10 8.21
N LEU A 201 27.52 -11.03 9.00
CA LEU A 201 27.40 -9.65 8.49
C LEU A 201 28.61 -9.28 7.63
N ALA A 202 29.83 -9.55 8.09
CA ALA A 202 31.07 -9.26 7.37
C ALA A 202 31.13 -10.00 6.03
N ILE A 203 30.81 -11.30 6.01
CA ILE A 203 30.77 -12.10 4.78
C ILE A 203 29.68 -11.60 3.85
N THR A 204 28.47 -11.33 4.36
CA THR A 204 27.34 -10.89 3.55
C THR A 204 27.57 -9.51 2.91
N LEU A 205 28.12 -8.56 3.68
CA LEU A 205 28.45 -7.22 3.18
C LEU A 205 29.70 -7.26 2.29
N GLY A 206 30.75 -7.99 2.69
CA GLY A 206 31.98 -8.13 1.94
C GLY A 206 31.80 -8.82 0.58
N SER A 207 30.89 -9.80 0.49
CA SER A 207 30.55 -10.44 -0.78
C SER A 207 30.00 -9.46 -1.81
N GLY A 208 29.32 -8.41 -1.36
CA GLY A 208 28.82 -7.31 -2.20
C GLY A 208 29.94 -6.50 -2.87
N LEU A 209 31.14 -6.44 -2.25
CA LEU A 209 32.33 -5.78 -2.80
C LEU A 209 33.03 -6.65 -3.84
N VAL A 210 32.99 -7.99 -3.65
CA VAL A 210 33.61 -8.95 -4.59
C VAL A 210 32.81 -9.06 -5.88
N GLY A 211 31.48 -9.04 -5.79
CA GLY A 211 30.62 -9.01 -6.97
C GLY A 211 29.21 -9.57 -6.76
N PRO A 212 28.29 -9.21 -7.65
CA PRO A 212 26.88 -9.55 -7.50
C PRO A 212 26.54 -11.05 -7.71
N ARG A 213 27.54 -11.87 -8.08
CA ARG A 213 27.39 -13.31 -8.27
C ARG A 213 27.73 -14.12 -7.04
N VAL A 214 28.31 -13.49 -6.01
CA VAL A 214 28.68 -14.18 -4.76
C VAL A 214 27.47 -14.20 -3.82
N PRO A 215 26.94 -15.39 -3.44
CA PRO A 215 25.78 -15.49 -2.56
C PRO A 215 26.17 -15.27 -1.10
N GLY A 216 26.44 -14.01 -0.73
CA GLY A 216 26.93 -13.63 0.59
C GLY A 216 26.16 -14.21 1.76
N PRO A 217 24.82 -14.13 1.79
CA PRO A 217 24.03 -14.73 2.87
C PRO A 217 24.27 -16.22 3.04
N LEU A 218 24.34 -16.96 1.92
CA LEU A 218 24.58 -18.41 1.97
C LEU A 218 25.97 -18.76 2.49
N LEU A 219 26.99 -18.04 1.98
CA LEU A 219 28.37 -18.23 2.47
C LEU A 219 28.50 -17.85 3.95
N GLY A 220 27.78 -16.80 4.38
CA GLY A 220 27.71 -16.41 5.79
C GLY A 220 27.11 -17.51 6.66
N LEU A 221 25.98 -18.10 6.23
CA LEU A 221 25.34 -19.20 6.96
C LEU A 221 26.24 -20.45 7.01
N ALA A 222 26.86 -20.83 5.90
CA ALA A 222 27.79 -21.96 5.87
C ALA A 222 28.99 -21.74 6.79
N ALA A 223 29.56 -20.54 6.78
CA ALA A 223 30.66 -20.18 7.68
C ALA A 223 30.22 -20.16 9.16
N ALA A 224 28.99 -19.73 9.45
CA ALA A 224 28.44 -19.77 10.81
C ALA A 224 28.27 -21.19 11.32
N ILE A 225 27.73 -22.11 10.50
CA ILE A 225 27.62 -23.53 10.86
C ILE A 225 29.02 -24.10 11.14
N ALA A 226 29.95 -23.91 10.20
CA ALA A 226 31.30 -24.40 10.36
C ALA A 226 31.98 -23.85 11.62
N PHE A 227 31.84 -22.54 11.88
CA PHE A 227 32.42 -21.90 13.07
C PHE A 227 31.79 -22.44 14.36
N THR A 228 30.47 -22.62 14.39
CA THR A 228 29.75 -23.18 15.55
C THR A 228 30.18 -24.60 15.85
N MET A 229 30.30 -25.45 14.82
CA MET A 229 30.72 -26.84 14.99
C MET A 229 32.18 -26.96 15.39
N LEU A 230 33.12 -26.27 14.72
CA LEU A 230 34.55 -26.37 14.97
C LEU A 230 34.98 -25.77 16.31
N ALA A 231 34.31 -24.70 16.77
CA ALA A 231 34.63 -24.04 18.01
C ALA A 231 33.78 -24.49 19.21
N GLY A 232 32.86 -25.47 19.03
CA GLY A 232 31.98 -25.98 20.09
C GLY A 232 31.11 -24.88 20.71
N LEU A 233 30.56 -23.96 19.90
CA LEU A 233 29.92 -22.74 20.42
C LEU A 233 28.57 -23.02 21.09
N THR A 234 27.94 -24.15 20.83
CA THR A 234 26.71 -24.58 21.54
C THR A 234 26.95 -24.75 23.04
N GLU A 235 28.10 -25.30 23.42
CA GLU A 235 28.51 -25.39 24.84
C GLU A 235 28.80 -24.02 25.46
N ARG A 236 29.01 -22.99 24.65
CA ARG A 236 29.27 -21.60 25.07
C ARG A 236 28.01 -20.72 25.03
N GLY A 237 26.83 -21.34 24.93
CA GLY A 237 25.55 -20.66 25.00
C GLY A 237 25.06 -20.05 23.66
N VAL A 238 25.68 -20.44 22.53
CA VAL A 238 25.15 -20.04 21.22
C VAL A 238 23.92 -20.88 20.90
N VAL A 239 22.75 -20.22 20.78
CA VAL A 239 21.48 -20.86 20.48
C VAL A 239 21.44 -21.24 19.00
N THR A 240 21.14 -22.50 18.73
CA THR A 240 20.88 -23.03 17.38
C THR A 240 19.40 -23.26 17.16
N LEU A 241 18.99 -23.56 15.93
CA LEU A 241 17.61 -23.93 15.66
C LEU A 241 17.26 -25.22 16.42
N PRO A 242 16.05 -25.31 16.99
CA PRO A 242 15.58 -26.54 17.61
C PRO A 242 15.49 -27.67 16.55
N GLU A 243 15.53 -28.91 17.03
CA GLU A 243 15.27 -30.06 16.16
C GLU A 243 13.89 -29.90 15.51
N PRO A 244 13.80 -29.86 14.18
CA PRO A 244 12.54 -29.63 13.53
C PRO A 244 11.66 -30.88 13.58
N ASP A 245 10.40 -30.68 13.98
CA ASP A 245 9.39 -31.73 13.80
C ASP A 245 9.02 -31.81 12.30
N PHE A 246 9.47 -32.87 11.64
CA PHE A 246 9.15 -33.18 10.26
C PHE A 246 7.94 -34.11 10.11
N ALA A 247 7.06 -34.17 11.11
CA ALA A 247 5.82 -34.90 10.95
C ALA A 247 5.05 -34.38 9.71
N PRO A 248 4.57 -35.29 8.85
CA PRO A 248 3.80 -34.90 7.68
C PRO A 248 2.54 -34.11 8.10
N PRO A 249 2.14 -33.10 7.32
CA PRO A 249 0.93 -32.35 7.61
C PRO A 249 -0.28 -33.28 7.70
N ARG A 250 -1.11 -33.11 8.74
CA ARG A 250 -2.33 -33.90 8.90
C ARG A 250 -3.44 -33.32 8.03
N MET A 251 -3.99 -34.14 7.15
CA MET A 251 -5.16 -33.81 6.35
C MET A 251 -6.40 -34.41 7.01
N ASP A 252 -7.19 -33.59 7.66
CA ASP A 252 -8.43 -34.03 8.28
C ASP A 252 -9.65 -33.40 7.59
N PHE A 253 -10.08 -34.02 6.50
CA PHE A 253 -11.28 -33.60 5.77
C PHE A 253 -12.57 -34.07 6.43
N ALA A 254 -12.51 -35.05 7.35
CA ALA A 254 -13.69 -35.65 7.94
C ALA A 254 -14.34 -34.74 8.99
N SER A 255 -13.57 -33.90 9.65
CA SER A 255 -14.03 -32.94 10.66
C SER A 255 -14.53 -31.62 10.06
N VAL A 256 -14.41 -31.40 8.75
CA VAL A 256 -14.89 -30.20 8.08
C VAL A 256 -16.43 -30.17 8.04
N SER A 257 -17.03 -29.17 8.65
CA SER A 257 -18.49 -28.97 8.65
C SER A 257 -18.89 -27.64 8.05
N VAL A 258 -20.09 -27.58 7.44
CA VAL A 258 -20.64 -26.31 6.90
C VAL A 258 -20.87 -25.28 8.00
N PRO A 259 -21.41 -25.59 9.18
CA PRO A 259 -21.50 -24.63 10.27
C PRO A 259 -20.14 -24.05 10.70
N GLY A 260 -19.11 -24.90 10.83
CA GLY A 260 -17.76 -24.45 11.15
C GLY A 260 -17.17 -23.52 10.07
N ALA A 261 -17.47 -23.76 8.79
CA ALA A 261 -17.06 -22.87 7.71
C ALA A 261 -17.70 -21.48 7.82
N VAL A 262 -18.98 -21.40 8.20
CA VAL A 262 -19.70 -20.13 8.39
C VAL A 262 -19.13 -19.36 9.59
N GLU A 263 -18.80 -20.04 10.68
CA GLU A 263 -18.20 -19.44 11.86
C GLU A 263 -16.82 -18.84 11.59
N LEU A 264 -16.02 -19.50 10.77
CA LEU A 264 -14.66 -19.05 10.40
C LEU A 264 -14.63 -17.96 9.30
N LEU A 265 -15.77 -17.72 8.64
CA LEU A 265 -15.83 -16.77 7.50
C LEU A 265 -15.39 -15.33 7.87
N PRO A 266 -15.79 -14.74 9.01
CA PRO A 266 -15.32 -13.41 9.40
C PRO A 266 -13.80 -13.34 9.56
N THR A 267 -13.20 -14.33 10.20
CA THR A 267 -11.74 -14.40 10.40
C THR A 267 -11.02 -14.60 9.06
N ALA A 268 -11.51 -15.49 8.21
CA ALA A 268 -10.98 -15.70 6.87
C ALA A 268 -11.07 -14.42 6.02
N LEU A 269 -12.14 -13.64 6.14
CA LEU A 269 -12.30 -12.36 5.46
C LEU A 269 -11.24 -11.34 5.91
N VAL A 270 -11.01 -11.23 7.22
CA VAL A 270 -9.98 -10.34 7.76
C VAL A 270 -8.61 -10.74 7.25
N ILE A 271 -8.25 -12.02 7.31
CA ILE A 271 -6.97 -12.53 6.79
C ILE A 271 -6.85 -12.23 5.29
N ALA A 272 -7.91 -12.45 4.49
CA ALA A 272 -7.90 -12.15 3.06
C ALA A 272 -7.67 -10.64 2.79
N VAL A 273 -8.31 -9.75 3.54
CA VAL A 273 -8.07 -8.30 3.45
C VAL A 273 -6.61 -7.96 3.74
N LEU A 274 -6.02 -8.60 4.75
CA LEU A 274 -4.59 -8.44 5.05
C LEU A 274 -3.71 -8.84 3.88
N VAL A 275 -3.97 -10.02 3.29
CA VAL A 275 -3.22 -10.51 2.12
C VAL A 275 -3.35 -9.54 0.95
N VAL A 276 -4.56 -9.00 0.68
CA VAL A 276 -4.79 -7.99 -0.37
C VAL A 276 -3.93 -6.75 -0.14
N ILE A 277 -3.98 -6.18 1.06
CA ILE A 277 -3.23 -4.96 1.40
C ILE A 277 -1.73 -5.20 1.31
N GLN A 278 -1.23 -6.28 1.91
CA GLN A 278 0.20 -6.59 1.93
C GLN A 278 0.72 -6.92 0.53
N THR A 279 -0.02 -7.67 -0.27
CA THR A 279 0.33 -7.98 -1.66
C THR A 279 0.39 -6.72 -2.50
N GLY A 280 -0.64 -5.87 -2.43
CA GLY A 280 -0.67 -4.61 -3.15
C GLY A 280 0.45 -3.66 -2.75
N ALA A 281 0.73 -3.53 -1.45
CA ALA A 281 1.85 -2.73 -0.94
C ALA A 281 3.20 -3.29 -1.39
N THR A 282 3.35 -4.61 -1.43
CA THR A 282 4.57 -5.29 -1.89
C THR A 282 4.77 -5.07 -3.38
N GLU A 283 3.75 -5.31 -4.21
CA GLU A 283 3.82 -5.02 -5.66
C GLU A 283 4.15 -3.57 -5.96
N ALA A 284 3.52 -2.62 -5.26
CA ALA A 284 3.79 -1.19 -5.43
C ALA A 284 5.25 -0.81 -5.08
N SER A 285 5.92 -1.60 -4.23
CA SER A 285 7.27 -1.34 -3.73
C SER A 285 8.38 -1.90 -4.62
N PHE A 286 8.07 -2.91 -5.42
CA PHE A 286 9.03 -3.60 -6.28
C PHE A 286 8.65 -3.47 -7.77
N PRO A 287 9.64 -3.29 -8.67
CA PRO A 287 9.37 -3.13 -10.09
C PRO A 287 8.79 -4.41 -10.70
N GLY A 288 7.67 -4.28 -11.37
CA GLY A 288 6.97 -5.38 -12.03
C GLY A 288 6.09 -4.90 -13.18
N PRO A 289 5.48 -5.82 -13.94
CA PRO A 289 4.49 -5.48 -14.95
C PRO A 289 3.28 -4.79 -14.29
N ARG A 290 2.79 -3.72 -14.92
CA ARG A 290 1.56 -3.06 -14.45
C ARG A 290 0.35 -3.97 -14.68
N ARG A 291 -0.63 -4.01 -13.74
CA ARG A 291 -1.90 -4.76 -13.81
C ARG A 291 -1.80 -6.28 -13.59
N THR A 292 -0.86 -6.74 -12.77
CA THR A 292 -0.83 -8.16 -12.38
C THR A 292 -1.57 -8.46 -11.09
N LEU A 293 -1.85 -7.45 -10.28
CA LEU A 293 -2.36 -7.59 -8.91
C LEU A 293 -3.62 -8.45 -8.79
N ASP A 294 -4.64 -8.21 -9.62
CA ASP A 294 -5.89 -9.01 -9.57
C ASP A 294 -5.61 -10.50 -9.86
N ARG A 295 -4.74 -10.77 -10.83
CA ARG A 295 -4.29 -12.13 -11.14
C ARG A 295 -3.49 -12.71 -9.99
N ASP A 296 -2.55 -11.95 -9.44
CA ASP A 296 -1.65 -12.39 -8.39
C ASP A 296 -2.42 -12.68 -7.10
N LEU A 297 -3.44 -11.88 -6.75
CA LEU A 297 -4.36 -12.16 -5.65
C LEU A 297 -5.12 -13.47 -5.86
N GLY A 298 -5.68 -13.70 -7.05
CA GLY A 298 -6.36 -14.96 -7.38
C GLY A 298 -5.43 -16.17 -7.31
N VAL A 299 -4.17 -16.02 -7.74
CA VAL A 299 -3.15 -17.08 -7.69
C VAL A 299 -2.69 -17.35 -6.26
N ILE A 300 -2.53 -16.31 -5.41
CA ILE A 300 -2.25 -16.46 -3.99
C ILE A 300 -3.43 -17.16 -3.30
N GLY A 301 -4.66 -16.83 -3.71
CA GLY A 301 -5.85 -17.52 -3.24
C GLY A 301 -5.82 -19.01 -3.58
N LEU A 302 -5.50 -19.37 -4.82
CA LEU A 302 -5.34 -20.76 -5.23
C LEU A 302 -4.21 -21.46 -4.46
N ALA A 303 -3.08 -20.76 -4.25
CA ALA A 303 -1.96 -21.28 -3.47
C ALA A 303 -2.35 -21.51 -2.01
N SER A 304 -3.12 -20.59 -1.40
CA SER A 304 -3.61 -20.73 -0.03
C SER A 304 -4.59 -21.89 0.12
N ALA A 305 -5.54 -22.03 -0.82
CA ALA A 305 -6.49 -23.14 -0.82
C ALA A 305 -5.77 -24.49 -1.00
N THR A 306 -4.81 -24.57 -1.92
CA THR A 306 -4.04 -25.82 -2.15
C THR A 306 -3.11 -26.13 -0.99
N ALA A 307 -2.47 -25.14 -0.36
CA ALA A 307 -1.65 -25.34 0.83
C ALA A 307 -2.50 -25.81 2.03
N GLY A 308 -3.67 -25.19 2.27
CA GLY A 308 -4.62 -25.65 3.27
C GLY A 308 -5.08 -27.07 3.01
N ALA A 309 -5.51 -27.40 1.79
CA ALA A 309 -5.93 -28.75 1.41
C ALA A 309 -4.81 -29.80 1.56
N ALA A 310 -3.54 -29.39 1.46
CA ALA A 310 -2.39 -30.26 1.73
C ALA A 310 -2.03 -30.38 3.21
N GLY A 311 -2.87 -29.89 4.13
CA GLY A 311 -2.64 -29.93 5.57
C GLY A 311 -1.63 -28.89 6.08
N ALA A 312 -1.27 -27.94 5.23
CA ALA A 312 -0.49 -26.75 5.60
C ALA A 312 -1.43 -25.56 5.90
N PHE A 313 -1.01 -24.34 5.67
CA PHE A 313 -1.81 -23.15 5.98
C PHE A 313 -1.70 -22.09 4.89
N ALA A 314 -2.57 -21.06 4.96
CA ALA A 314 -2.66 -19.99 3.98
C ALA A 314 -1.30 -19.30 3.78
N VAL A 315 -1.05 -18.89 2.54
CA VAL A 315 0.19 -18.25 2.12
C VAL A 315 -0.01 -16.79 1.79
N ASN A 316 1.06 -16.01 1.89
CA ASN A 316 1.05 -14.59 1.59
C ASN A 316 2.33 -14.16 0.87
N THR A 317 2.31 -12.96 0.30
CA THR A 317 3.52 -12.29 -0.18
C THR A 317 4.37 -11.82 1.00
N SER A 318 5.69 -11.97 0.88
CA SER A 318 6.63 -11.52 1.91
C SER A 318 7.51 -10.39 1.40
N PRO A 319 7.34 -9.14 1.91
CA PRO A 319 8.20 -8.02 1.55
C PRO A 319 9.69 -8.26 1.84
N PRO A 320 10.07 -8.84 3.02
CA PRO A 320 11.47 -9.17 3.29
C PRO A 320 12.06 -10.16 2.27
N ARG A 321 11.37 -11.29 2.00
CA ARG A 321 11.82 -12.30 1.04
C ARG A 321 11.88 -11.74 -0.38
N THR A 322 10.88 -10.95 -0.80
CA THR A 322 10.88 -10.26 -2.10
C THR A 322 12.05 -9.28 -2.22
N SER A 323 12.40 -8.58 -1.13
CA SER A 323 13.57 -7.71 -1.07
C SER A 323 14.89 -8.47 -1.27
N VAL A 324 15.00 -9.68 -0.74
CA VAL A 324 16.15 -10.58 -0.96
C VAL A 324 16.25 -10.98 -2.43
N VAL A 325 15.14 -11.38 -3.05
CA VAL A 325 15.08 -11.69 -4.49
C VAL A 325 15.54 -10.50 -5.32
N ALA A 326 15.02 -9.30 -5.00
CA ALA A 326 15.42 -8.06 -5.68
C ALA A 326 16.89 -7.70 -5.47
N ALA A 327 17.42 -7.88 -4.26
CA ALA A 327 18.83 -7.65 -3.93
C ALA A 327 19.76 -8.63 -4.64
N ALA A 328 19.35 -9.89 -4.76
CA ALA A 328 20.04 -10.93 -5.52
C ALA A 328 19.88 -10.78 -7.04
N LYS A 329 19.19 -9.72 -7.51
CA LYS A 329 18.90 -9.43 -8.92
C LYS A 329 18.13 -10.53 -9.65
N GLY A 330 17.24 -11.23 -8.95
CA GLY A 330 16.28 -12.15 -9.54
C GLY A 330 15.41 -11.43 -10.58
N LYS A 331 15.12 -12.09 -11.68
CA LYS A 331 14.40 -11.51 -12.83
C LYS A 331 13.15 -12.27 -13.24
N SER A 332 12.98 -13.49 -12.75
CA SER A 332 11.82 -14.32 -13.06
C SER A 332 11.43 -15.21 -11.87
N GLN A 333 10.25 -15.83 -11.95
CA GLN A 333 9.76 -16.76 -10.94
C GLN A 333 10.51 -18.11 -10.90
N VAL A 334 11.51 -18.31 -11.75
CA VAL A 334 12.50 -19.41 -11.58
C VAL A 334 13.16 -19.35 -10.21
N VAL A 335 13.34 -18.14 -9.66
CA VAL A 335 13.81 -17.93 -8.28
C VAL A 335 12.95 -18.72 -7.27
N GLY A 336 11.63 -18.61 -7.38
CA GLY A 336 10.68 -19.32 -6.51
C GLY A 336 10.74 -20.83 -6.70
N LEU A 337 10.84 -21.31 -7.96
CA LEU A 337 10.95 -22.74 -8.26
C LEU A 337 12.24 -23.35 -7.71
N VAL A 338 13.37 -22.67 -7.90
CA VAL A 338 14.66 -23.12 -7.36
C VAL A 338 14.63 -23.13 -5.83
N ALA A 339 14.06 -22.08 -5.22
CA ALA A 339 13.91 -22.04 -3.77
C ALA A 339 13.02 -23.16 -3.25
N ALA A 340 11.89 -23.46 -3.92
CA ALA A 340 11.00 -24.56 -3.56
C ALA A 340 11.70 -25.92 -3.66
N LEU A 341 12.51 -26.13 -4.70
CA LEU A 341 13.30 -27.36 -4.86
C LEU A 341 14.32 -27.54 -3.74
N ILE A 342 15.02 -26.47 -3.35
CA ILE A 342 15.98 -26.49 -2.25
C ILE A 342 15.26 -26.74 -0.92
N VAL A 343 14.12 -26.08 -0.69
CA VAL A 343 13.30 -26.29 0.51
C VAL A 343 12.82 -27.74 0.60
N LEU A 344 12.43 -28.34 -0.53
CA LEU A 344 12.10 -29.76 -0.61
C LEU A 344 13.31 -30.63 -0.23
N ALA A 345 14.49 -30.35 -0.79
CA ALA A 345 15.69 -31.09 -0.47
C ALA A 345 16.06 -30.98 1.03
N VAL A 346 15.93 -29.79 1.63
CA VAL A 346 16.12 -29.58 3.06
C VAL A 346 15.07 -30.33 3.89
N GLY A 347 13.82 -30.37 3.46
CA GLY A 347 12.75 -31.11 4.13
C GLY A 347 12.96 -32.64 4.11
N VAL A 348 13.66 -33.15 3.10
CA VAL A 348 13.90 -34.61 2.94
C VAL A 348 15.23 -35.07 3.54
N VAL A 349 16.28 -34.25 3.40
CA VAL A 349 17.68 -34.66 3.75
C VAL A 349 18.32 -33.73 4.79
N GLY A 350 17.72 -32.57 5.05
CA GLY A 350 18.35 -31.51 5.85
C GLY A 350 18.05 -31.55 7.35
N ALA A 351 17.30 -32.56 7.82
CA ALA A 351 16.93 -32.70 9.23
C ALA A 351 18.13 -32.59 10.17
N ASP A 352 19.22 -33.28 9.84
CA ASP A 352 20.44 -33.34 10.66
C ASP A 352 21.27 -32.06 10.60
N LEU A 353 21.10 -31.22 9.58
CA LEU A 353 21.91 -30.00 9.39
C LEU A 353 21.30 -28.77 10.08
N LEU A 354 19.98 -28.68 10.16
CA LEU A 354 19.26 -27.54 10.72
C LEU A 354 19.56 -27.26 12.19
N PRO A 355 19.67 -28.26 13.08
CA PRO A 355 20.02 -28.05 14.48
C PRO A 355 21.42 -27.44 14.69
N HIS A 356 22.28 -27.46 13.69
CA HIS A 356 23.61 -26.86 13.74
C HIS A 356 23.63 -25.39 13.26
N LEU A 357 22.49 -24.86 12.79
CA LEU A 357 22.40 -23.48 12.29
C LEU A 357 22.13 -22.51 13.44
N PRO A 358 23.07 -21.59 13.76
CA PRO A 358 22.87 -20.60 14.81
C PRO A 358 21.76 -19.62 14.45
N THR A 359 20.87 -19.33 15.41
CA THR A 359 19.81 -18.33 15.22
C THR A 359 20.39 -16.93 14.94
N ALA A 360 21.52 -16.59 15.54
CA ALA A 360 22.26 -15.35 15.28
C ALA A 360 22.70 -15.19 13.82
N ALA A 361 23.00 -16.29 13.13
CA ALA A 361 23.37 -16.23 11.72
C ALA A 361 22.19 -15.81 10.84
N LEU A 362 20.99 -16.32 11.14
CA LEU A 362 19.76 -15.91 10.46
C LEU A 362 19.41 -14.46 10.77
N ALA A 363 19.52 -14.07 12.05
CA ALA A 363 19.31 -12.69 12.47
C ALA A 363 20.24 -11.72 11.72
N ALA A 364 21.50 -12.06 11.57
CA ALA A 364 22.47 -11.26 10.83
C ALA A 364 22.09 -11.10 9.34
N VAL A 365 21.65 -12.16 8.69
CA VAL A 365 21.15 -12.08 7.30
C VAL A 365 19.93 -11.16 7.22
N LEU A 366 18.96 -11.32 8.13
CA LEU A 366 17.75 -10.48 8.16
C LEU A 366 18.08 -9.01 8.45
N LEU A 367 19.06 -8.71 9.30
CA LEU A 367 19.54 -7.34 9.54
C LEU A 367 20.10 -6.69 8.26
N THR A 368 20.82 -7.44 7.41
CA THR A 368 21.31 -6.90 6.12
C THR A 368 20.16 -6.60 5.15
N VAL A 369 19.09 -7.40 5.17
CA VAL A 369 17.89 -7.18 4.37
C VAL A 369 17.12 -5.97 4.90
N ALA A 370 16.91 -5.89 6.20
CA ALA A 370 16.21 -4.80 6.88
C ALA A 370 16.85 -3.43 6.59
N ALA A 371 18.18 -3.36 6.65
CA ALA A 371 18.92 -2.14 6.31
C ALA A 371 18.67 -1.69 4.85
N LYS A 372 18.47 -2.62 3.90
CA LYS A 372 18.15 -2.29 2.50
C LYS A 372 16.70 -1.84 2.29
N LEU A 373 15.77 -2.22 3.18
CA LEU A 373 14.39 -1.76 3.15
C LEU A 373 14.26 -0.29 3.56
N VAL A 374 15.14 0.20 4.43
CA VAL A 374 15.15 1.61 4.86
C VAL A 374 15.82 2.47 3.78
N LYS A 375 14.99 3.00 2.87
CA LYS A 375 15.45 3.82 1.73
C LYS A 375 15.66 5.29 2.11
N VAL A 376 16.67 5.59 2.92
CA VAL A 376 16.96 6.96 3.42
C VAL A 376 17.02 8.00 2.30
N LYS A 377 17.64 7.68 1.15
CA LYS A 377 17.70 8.60 -0.01
C LYS A 377 16.31 8.95 -0.57
N SER A 378 15.36 8.00 -0.54
CA SER A 378 13.99 8.25 -0.99
C SER A 378 13.22 9.11 0.03
N MET A 379 13.41 8.86 1.31
CA MET A 379 12.84 9.67 2.40
C MET A 379 13.35 11.12 2.35
N ALA A 380 14.65 11.32 2.16
CA ALA A 380 15.24 12.65 1.97
C ALA A 380 14.69 13.38 0.74
N ARG A 381 14.36 12.65 -0.34
CA ARG A 381 13.71 13.23 -1.53
C ARG A 381 12.29 13.70 -1.23
N ILE A 382 11.51 12.92 -0.47
CA ILE A 382 10.17 13.31 -0.02
C ILE A 382 10.25 14.58 0.84
N LEU A 383 11.18 14.63 1.80
CA LEU A 383 11.36 15.80 2.67
C LEU A 383 11.65 17.09 1.87
N ARG A 384 12.46 17.00 0.83
CA ARG A 384 12.77 18.14 -0.05
C ARG A 384 11.57 18.58 -0.89
N PHE A 385 10.66 17.64 -1.22
CA PHE A 385 9.49 17.93 -2.03
C PHE A 385 8.33 18.47 -1.17
N SER A 386 8.02 17.81 -0.05
CA SER A 386 6.90 18.17 0.82
C SER A 386 7.13 17.71 2.26
N ARG A 387 7.14 18.67 3.20
CA ARG A 387 7.25 18.36 4.64
C ARG A 387 6.06 17.54 5.15
N ILE A 388 4.86 17.77 4.59
CA ILE A 388 3.64 17.06 4.99
C ILE A 388 3.72 15.60 4.53
N GLU A 389 4.13 15.35 3.28
CA GLU A 389 4.30 13.97 2.78
C GLU A 389 5.42 13.22 3.52
N PHE A 390 6.46 13.93 3.95
CA PHE A 390 7.49 13.35 4.80
C PHE A 390 6.95 12.99 6.19
N ALA A 391 6.11 13.84 6.79
CA ALA A 391 5.44 13.53 8.06
C ALA A 391 4.55 12.29 7.93
N VAL A 392 3.81 12.14 6.82
CA VAL A 392 3.03 10.93 6.52
C VAL A 392 3.95 9.70 6.43
N CYS A 393 5.10 9.81 5.77
CA CYS A 393 6.07 8.72 5.68
C CYS A 393 6.58 8.30 7.06
N ILE A 394 6.97 9.25 7.93
CA ILE A 394 7.43 8.99 9.31
C ILE A 394 6.30 8.41 10.16
N ALA A 395 5.09 8.99 10.07
CA ALA A 395 3.93 8.46 10.79
C ALA A 395 3.64 6.99 10.37
N THR A 396 3.76 6.66 9.08
CA THR A 396 3.62 5.28 8.59
C THR A 396 4.68 4.37 9.19
N ILE A 397 5.94 4.80 9.27
CA ILE A 397 7.01 4.02 9.93
C ILE A 397 6.62 3.73 11.38
N LEU A 398 6.24 4.76 12.13
CA LEU A 398 5.88 4.62 13.54
C LEU A 398 4.67 3.70 13.73
N LEU A 399 3.62 3.88 12.92
CA LEU A 399 2.42 3.04 12.97
C LEU A 399 2.75 1.57 12.66
N VAL A 400 3.57 1.31 11.64
CA VAL A 400 3.98 -0.06 11.26
C VAL A 400 4.83 -0.70 12.35
N VAL A 401 5.73 0.06 12.96
CA VAL A 401 6.60 -0.43 14.04
C VAL A 401 5.81 -0.69 15.33
N LEU A 402 4.91 0.20 15.72
CA LEU A 402 4.19 0.11 17.00
C LEU A 402 2.97 -0.80 16.96
N LEU A 403 2.22 -0.77 15.85
CA LEU A 403 0.93 -1.47 15.72
C LEU A 403 1.03 -2.72 14.81
N GLY A 404 2.16 -2.90 14.14
CA GLY A 404 2.34 -3.93 13.13
C GLY A 404 2.04 -3.46 11.71
N VAL A 405 2.45 -4.27 10.73
CA VAL A 405 2.40 -3.93 9.30
C VAL A 405 1.00 -3.60 8.83
N VAL A 406 0.04 -4.38 9.25
CA VAL A 406 -1.34 -4.32 8.76
C VAL A 406 -2.06 -3.10 9.28
N GLN A 407 -2.16 -2.99 10.61
CA GLN A 407 -2.82 -1.86 11.27
C GLN A 407 -2.15 -0.54 10.87
N GLY A 408 -0.82 -0.55 10.81
CA GLY A 408 -0.03 0.61 10.40
C GLY A 408 -0.37 1.07 8.98
N VAL A 409 -0.49 0.15 8.02
CA VAL A 409 -0.83 0.49 6.63
C VAL A 409 -2.27 0.96 6.49
N ILE A 410 -3.23 0.29 7.14
CA ILE A 410 -4.64 0.67 7.09
C ILE A 410 -4.80 2.10 7.63
N ILE A 411 -4.26 2.38 8.81
CA ILE A 411 -4.36 3.71 9.42
C ILE A 411 -3.66 4.76 8.54
N ALA A 412 -2.46 4.47 8.03
CA ALA A 412 -1.75 5.39 7.15
C ALA A 412 -2.51 5.67 5.84
N ALA A 413 -3.12 4.65 5.24
CA ALA A 413 -3.96 4.80 4.05
C ALA A 413 -5.21 5.64 4.34
N LEU A 414 -5.91 5.38 5.45
CA LEU A 414 -7.08 6.15 5.88
C LEU A 414 -6.72 7.62 6.15
N VAL A 415 -5.63 7.89 6.89
CA VAL A 415 -5.16 9.26 7.15
C VAL A 415 -4.82 9.99 5.85
N THR A 416 -4.15 9.30 4.91
CA THR A 416 -3.80 9.88 3.61
C THR A 416 -5.05 10.17 2.78
N LEU A 417 -6.04 9.29 2.80
CA LEU A 417 -7.30 9.47 2.11
C LEU A 417 -8.09 10.65 2.71
N LEU A 418 -8.16 10.73 4.04
CA LEU A 418 -8.82 11.83 4.74
C LEU A 418 -8.14 13.19 4.47
N ASP A 419 -6.79 13.24 4.48
CA ASP A 419 -6.07 14.47 4.13
C ASP A 419 -6.35 14.89 2.68
N ARG A 420 -6.41 13.94 1.75
CA ARG A 420 -6.74 14.20 0.35
C ARG A 420 -8.16 14.71 0.20
N THR A 421 -9.14 14.03 0.82
CA THR A 421 -10.55 14.44 0.82
C THR A 421 -10.72 15.84 1.43
N ARG A 422 -10.06 16.11 2.56
CA ARG A 422 -10.09 17.44 3.19
C ARG A 422 -9.56 18.55 2.28
N ARG A 423 -8.52 18.29 1.51
CA ARG A 423 -7.97 19.26 0.53
C ARG A 423 -8.90 19.46 -0.65
N GLU A 424 -9.55 18.41 -1.12
CA GLU A 424 -10.54 18.47 -2.21
C GLU A 424 -11.86 19.12 -1.75
N ALA A 425 -12.21 18.98 -0.47
CA ALA A 425 -13.36 19.65 0.14
C ALA A 425 -13.19 21.18 0.33
N ARG A 426 -11.99 21.72 0.09
CA ARG A 426 -11.71 23.15 0.10
C ARG A 426 -11.06 23.58 -1.21
N PRO A 427 -11.84 23.58 -2.31
CA PRO A 427 -11.33 23.94 -3.62
C PRO A 427 -10.89 25.38 -3.67
N ARG A 428 -10.01 25.67 -4.60
CA ARG A 428 -9.63 27.04 -4.88
C ARG A 428 -10.73 27.72 -5.66
N THR A 429 -11.12 28.90 -5.20
CA THR A 429 -12.06 29.77 -5.86
C THR A 429 -11.35 31.05 -6.28
N TYR A 430 -11.72 31.63 -7.40
CA TYR A 430 -11.07 32.82 -7.93
C TYR A 430 -12.07 33.78 -8.52
N ARG A 431 -11.85 35.07 -8.28
CA ARG A 431 -12.38 36.15 -9.13
C ARG A 431 -11.53 36.21 -10.40
N LYS A 432 -12.16 36.27 -11.57
CA LYS A 432 -11.47 36.34 -12.86
C LYS A 432 -11.60 37.73 -13.47
N GLY A 433 -10.51 38.19 -14.06
CA GLY A 433 -10.43 39.40 -14.87
C GLY A 433 -9.99 39.06 -16.30
N MET A 434 -10.33 39.90 -17.24
CA MET A 434 -9.96 39.77 -18.64
C MET A 434 -8.54 40.36 -18.87
N ILE A 435 -7.68 39.63 -19.56
CA ILE A 435 -6.40 40.17 -20.02
C ILE A 435 -6.68 41.26 -21.08
N PRO A 436 -6.09 42.47 -20.93
CA PRO A 436 -6.31 43.56 -21.88
C PRO A 436 -6.03 43.13 -23.33
N LYS A 437 -6.92 43.49 -24.23
CA LYS A 437 -6.85 43.17 -25.67
C LYS A 437 -6.94 41.68 -26.02
N SER A 438 -7.37 40.83 -25.10
CA SER A 438 -7.60 39.41 -25.36
C SER A 438 -9.00 39.00 -24.85
N ASN A 439 -9.46 37.81 -25.24
CA ASN A 439 -10.66 37.18 -24.69
C ASN A 439 -10.34 36.15 -23.60
N HIS A 440 -9.12 36.19 -23.04
CA HIS A 440 -8.69 35.28 -22.00
C HIS A 440 -9.04 35.83 -20.62
N TRP A 441 -9.67 34.97 -19.81
CA TRP A 441 -10.04 35.25 -18.43
C TRP A 441 -9.15 34.46 -17.50
N VAL A 442 -8.43 35.14 -16.62
CA VAL A 442 -7.48 34.58 -15.66
C VAL A 442 -7.81 35.04 -14.25
N PRO A 443 -7.37 34.34 -13.20
CA PRO A 443 -7.48 34.82 -11.82
C PRO A 443 -6.87 36.21 -11.66
N VAL A 444 -7.54 37.09 -10.92
CA VAL A 444 -7.09 38.48 -10.71
C VAL A 444 -5.71 38.52 -10.05
N ASP A 445 -5.42 37.54 -9.17
CA ASP A 445 -4.16 37.46 -8.40
C ASP A 445 -3.04 36.70 -9.14
N ALA A 446 -3.21 36.37 -10.40
CA ALA A 446 -2.22 35.59 -11.16
C ALA A 446 -0.97 36.38 -11.59
N GLY A 447 -0.77 37.60 -11.09
CA GLY A 447 0.38 38.44 -11.44
C GLY A 447 0.34 39.04 -12.86
N THR A 448 -0.73 38.78 -13.61
CA THR A 448 -0.97 39.34 -14.95
C THR A 448 -1.94 40.51 -14.83
N PRO A 449 -1.68 41.67 -15.44
CA PRO A 449 -2.62 42.78 -15.46
C PRO A 449 -3.97 42.35 -16.03
N THR A 450 -5.04 42.50 -15.26
CA THR A 450 -6.40 42.13 -15.68
C THR A 450 -7.32 43.37 -15.58
N VAL A 451 -8.38 43.36 -16.36
CA VAL A 451 -9.47 44.34 -16.31
C VAL A 451 -10.72 43.58 -15.89
N GLN A 452 -11.32 44.04 -14.82
CA GLN A 452 -12.64 43.58 -14.38
C GLN A 452 -13.73 44.39 -15.03
N VAL A 453 -14.89 43.80 -15.26
CA VAL A 453 -16.07 44.52 -15.77
C VAL A 453 -16.82 45.05 -14.56
N PRO A 454 -16.99 46.37 -14.44
CA PRO A 454 -17.70 46.97 -13.29
C PRO A 454 -19.10 46.34 -13.13
N GLY A 455 -19.44 45.98 -11.90
CA GLY A 455 -20.73 45.36 -11.57
C GLY A 455 -20.91 43.91 -12.00
N VAL A 456 -19.93 43.26 -12.63
CA VAL A 456 -20.04 41.84 -13.05
C VAL A 456 -18.99 41.02 -12.30
N LEU A 457 -19.44 40.10 -11.46
CA LEU A 457 -18.58 39.12 -10.83
C LEU A 457 -18.36 37.93 -11.80
N VAL A 458 -17.13 37.71 -12.24
CA VAL A 458 -16.74 36.49 -12.91
C VAL A 458 -16.01 35.61 -11.89
N TRP A 459 -16.63 34.52 -11.50
CA TRP A 459 -16.16 33.64 -10.45
C TRP A 459 -15.94 32.22 -10.94
N SER A 460 -14.97 31.52 -10.42
CA SER A 460 -14.61 30.16 -10.86
C SER A 460 -14.27 29.29 -9.67
N VAL A 461 -14.72 28.02 -9.75
CA VAL A 461 -14.37 26.95 -8.80
C VAL A 461 -13.50 25.93 -9.55
N GLU A 462 -12.33 25.62 -8.99
CA GLU A 462 -11.39 24.65 -9.61
C GLU A 462 -11.56 23.24 -9.03
N ALA A 463 -12.78 22.74 -8.96
CA ALA A 463 -13.08 21.36 -8.55
C ALA A 463 -14.44 20.91 -9.10
N PRO A 464 -14.72 19.58 -9.13
CA PRO A 464 -16.10 19.10 -9.16
C PRO A 464 -16.86 19.62 -7.95
N LEU A 465 -18.14 19.93 -8.11
CA LEU A 465 -18.99 20.31 -6.99
C LEU A 465 -19.70 19.06 -6.45
N TRP A 466 -19.43 18.70 -5.20
CA TRP A 466 -19.85 17.46 -4.59
C TRP A 466 -20.16 17.63 -3.10
N TYR A 467 -20.65 16.56 -2.44
CA TYR A 467 -21.14 16.65 -1.08
C TYR A 467 -20.15 17.25 -0.06
N ALA A 468 -18.85 17.10 -0.27
CA ALA A 468 -17.86 17.54 0.72
C ALA A 468 -17.42 19.01 0.57
N ASP A 469 -17.63 19.65 -0.59
CA ASP A 469 -17.24 21.03 -0.85
C ASP A 469 -18.43 21.98 -1.06
N SER A 470 -19.64 21.45 -1.13
CA SER A 470 -20.86 22.19 -1.46
C SER A 470 -21.07 23.42 -0.57
N ASP A 471 -21.04 23.23 0.76
CA ASP A 471 -21.26 24.33 1.71
C ASP A 471 -20.10 25.35 1.63
N PHE A 472 -18.87 24.87 1.54
CA PHE A 472 -17.71 25.74 1.39
C PHE A 472 -17.77 26.61 0.14
N VAL A 473 -18.25 26.05 -0.99
CA VAL A 473 -18.38 26.79 -2.26
C VAL A 473 -19.48 27.84 -2.17
N VAL A 474 -20.61 27.52 -1.52
CA VAL A 474 -21.68 28.50 -1.26
C VAL A 474 -21.17 29.66 -0.39
N ASP A 475 -20.49 29.35 0.72
CA ASP A 475 -19.91 30.37 1.62
C ASP A 475 -18.89 31.26 0.89
N GLN A 476 -18.00 30.66 0.10
CA GLN A 476 -17.01 31.39 -0.68
C GLN A 476 -17.61 32.32 -1.74
N LEU A 477 -18.76 31.96 -2.31
CA LEU A 477 -19.48 32.85 -3.22
C LEU A 477 -20.13 34.02 -2.45
N HIS A 478 -20.72 33.74 -1.29
CA HIS A 478 -21.26 34.78 -0.41
C HIS A 478 -20.15 35.77 0.02
N ASP A 479 -19.00 35.28 0.45
CA ASP A 479 -17.83 36.10 0.78
C ASP A 479 -17.39 36.97 -0.41
N ALA A 480 -17.35 36.37 -1.62
CA ALA A 480 -16.96 37.07 -2.84
C ALA A 480 -17.97 38.15 -3.25
N LEU A 481 -19.25 37.97 -2.92
CA LEU A 481 -20.27 38.99 -3.14
C LEU A 481 -20.19 40.12 -2.10
N ALA A 482 -19.94 39.78 -0.84
CA ALA A 482 -19.84 40.73 0.25
C ALA A 482 -18.59 41.62 0.17
N ASP A 483 -17.49 41.11 -0.38
CA ASP A 483 -16.20 41.80 -0.54
C ASP A 483 -16.15 42.65 -1.83
N ALA A 484 -17.22 43.31 -2.17
CA ALA A 484 -17.34 44.11 -3.38
C ALA A 484 -17.18 45.59 -3.10
N ASP A 485 -16.26 46.28 -3.76
CA ASP A 485 -16.13 47.75 -3.71
C ASP A 485 -17.33 48.44 -4.39
N VAL A 486 -17.99 47.77 -5.33
CA VAL A 486 -19.16 48.24 -6.05
C VAL A 486 -20.19 47.11 -6.11
N PRO A 487 -21.48 47.37 -5.81
CA PRO A 487 -22.51 46.34 -5.87
C PRO A 487 -22.51 45.60 -7.20
N TYR A 488 -22.56 44.29 -7.14
CA TYR A 488 -22.69 43.47 -8.33
C TYR A 488 -24.12 43.56 -8.89
N VAL A 489 -24.24 43.51 -10.21
CA VAL A 489 -25.49 43.51 -10.95
C VAL A 489 -25.68 42.24 -11.77
N ALA A 490 -24.65 41.38 -11.85
CA ALA A 490 -24.71 40.06 -12.43
C ALA A 490 -23.54 39.17 -11.93
N VAL A 491 -23.80 37.89 -11.87
CA VAL A 491 -22.78 36.87 -11.48
C VAL A 491 -22.60 35.87 -12.63
N ILE A 492 -21.34 35.57 -12.95
CA ILE A 492 -20.97 34.59 -13.98
C ILE A 492 -20.14 33.51 -13.28
N LEU A 493 -20.67 32.30 -13.23
CA LEU A 493 -19.95 31.11 -12.76
C LEU A 493 -19.23 30.46 -13.94
N ASP A 494 -17.90 30.54 -13.93
CA ASP A 494 -17.09 29.83 -14.92
C ASP A 494 -16.89 28.37 -14.51
N ALA A 495 -17.67 27.49 -15.12
CA ALA A 495 -17.72 26.06 -14.83
C ALA A 495 -16.72 25.20 -15.63
N ALA A 496 -15.71 25.81 -16.30
CA ALA A 496 -14.79 25.06 -17.13
C ALA A 496 -13.93 24.04 -16.34
N ALA A 497 -13.60 24.35 -15.11
CA ALA A 497 -12.84 23.44 -14.22
C ALA A 497 -13.75 22.53 -13.38
N MET A 498 -15.06 22.76 -13.40
CA MET A 498 -16.05 21.91 -12.73
C MET A 498 -16.25 20.63 -13.54
N GLY A 499 -15.52 19.58 -13.17
CA GLY A 499 -15.50 18.32 -13.93
C GLY A 499 -16.81 17.55 -13.87
N ASP A 500 -17.50 17.60 -12.73
CA ASP A 500 -18.74 16.88 -12.44
C ASP A 500 -19.58 17.64 -11.39
N LEU A 501 -20.82 17.23 -11.21
CA LEU A 501 -21.79 17.77 -10.27
C LEU A 501 -22.65 16.61 -9.73
N ASP A 502 -22.48 16.27 -8.45
CA ASP A 502 -23.26 15.22 -7.79
C ASP A 502 -24.62 15.76 -7.31
N TYR A 503 -25.44 14.91 -6.68
CA TYR A 503 -26.76 15.30 -6.19
C TYR A 503 -26.71 16.44 -5.16
N THR A 504 -25.76 16.40 -4.22
CA THR A 504 -25.58 17.44 -3.19
C THR A 504 -25.04 18.74 -3.78
N GLY A 505 -24.07 18.63 -4.68
CA GLY A 505 -23.53 19.76 -5.43
C GLY A 505 -24.60 20.43 -6.31
N ALA A 506 -25.49 19.64 -6.91
CA ALA A 506 -26.65 20.18 -7.64
C ALA A 506 -27.62 20.91 -6.71
N GLY A 507 -27.84 20.43 -5.49
CA GLY A 507 -28.58 21.11 -4.44
C GLY A 507 -27.95 22.44 -4.03
N ALA A 508 -26.62 22.45 -3.81
CA ALA A 508 -25.87 23.67 -3.51
C ALA A 508 -25.96 24.71 -4.65
N LEU A 509 -25.88 24.25 -5.90
CA LEU A 509 -26.12 25.14 -7.05
C LEU A 509 -27.55 25.70 -7.03
N GLY A 510 -28.56 24.89 -6.65
CA GLY A 510 -29.93 25.36 -6.42
C GLY A 510 -30.01 26.44 -5.35
N THR A 511 -29.34 26.25 -4.20
CA THR A 511 -29.25 27.27 -3.14
C THR A 511 -28.60 28.57 -3.64
N ILE A 512 -27.54 28.46 -4.45
CA ILE A 512 -26.93 29.63 -5.09
C ILE A 512 -27.92 30.33 -6.01
N VAL A 513 -28.67 29.58 -6.84
CA VAL A 513 -29.70 30.14 -7.72
C VAL A 513 -30.79 30.84 -6.93
N ASP A 514 -31.31 30.22 -5.86
CA ASP A 514 -32.35 30.79 -5.00
C ASP A 514 -31.87 32.11 -4.36
N HIS A 515 -30.62 32.14 -3.90
CA HIS A 515 -30.03 33.37 -3.34
C HIS A 515 -29.89 34.46 -4.43
N MET A 516 -29.38 34.11 -5.60
CA MET A 516 -29.25 35.07 -6.71
C MET A 516 -30.60 35.65 -7.15
N ASP A 517 -31.63 34.80 -7.22
CA ASP A 517 -33.00 35.22 -7.58
C ASP A 517 -33.57 36.14 -6.49
N SER A 518 -33.31 35.88 -5.19
CA SER A 518 -33.78 36.74 -4.09
C SER A 518 -33.14 38.14 -4.08
N GLU A 519 -31.90 38.24 -4.53
CA GLU A 519 -31.16 39.50 -4.67
C GLU A 519 -31.39 40.19 -6.02
N GLY A 520 -32.17 39.57 -6.94
CA GLY A 520 -32.39 40.06 -8.29
C GLY A 520 -31.15 40.06 -9.18
N LEU A 521 -30.17 39.20 -8.85
CA LEU A 521 -28.90 39.06 -9.56
C LEU A 521 -28.97 37.92 -10.61
N PRO A 522 -28.88 38.20 -11.91
CA PRO A 522 -28.84 37.15 -12.92
C PRO A 522 -27.55 36.30 -12.76
N LEU A 523 -27.73 34.97 -12.65
CA LEU A 523 -26.67 34.00 -12.65
C LEU A 523 -26.51 33.36 -14.05
N ILE A 524 -25.31 33.45 -14.61
CA ILE A 524 -24.98 32.87 -15.90
C ILE A 524 -23.86 31.85 -15.74
N ILE A 525 -24.06 30.62 -16.22
CA ILE A 525 -23.01 29.59 -16.18
C ILE A 525 -22.26 29.61 -17.52
N ALA A 526 -20.96 29.92 -17.46
CA ALA A 526 -20.08 29.90 -18.61
C ALA A 526 -19.33 28.57 -18.71
N ARG A 527 -19.23 28.04 -19.92
CA ARG A 527 -18.43 26.86 -20.27
C ARG A 527 -18.80 25.56 -19.51
N PRO A 528 -20.06 25.25 -19.19
CA PRO A 528 -20.38 23.98 -18.54
C PRO A 528 -20.08 22.84 -19.50
N ASN A 529 -19.39 21.81 -18.96
CA ASN A 529 -19.17 20.57 -19.69
C ASN A 529 -20.47 19.71 -19.75
N ARG A 530 -20.47 18.64 -20.56
CA ARG A 530 -21.65 17.77 -20.70
C ARG A 530 -22.14 17.11 -19.39
N PRO A 531 -21.27 16.60 -18.49
CA PRO A 531 -21.71 16.11 -17.18
C PRO A 531 -22.46 17.18 -16.38
N VAL A 532 -21.90 18.38 -16.24
CA VAL A 532 -22.50 19.49 -15.51
C VAL A 532 -23.83 19.93 -16.12
N GLN A 533 -23.92 20.04 -17.47
CA GLN A 533 -25.17 20.35 -18.15
C GLN A 533 -26.28 19.34 -17.83
N ARG A 534 -25.97 18.03 -17.90
CA ARG A 534 -26.93 16.97 -17.56
C ARG A 534 -27.36 17.02 -16.09
N ALA A 535 -26.44 17.36 -15.18
CA ALA A 535 -26.75 17.50 -13.76
C ALA A 535 -27.70 18.68 -13.52
N ILE A 536 -27.46 19.84 -14.16
CA ILE A 536 -28.35 21.02 -14.14
C ILE A 536 -29.74 20.65 -14.66
N GLU A 537 -29.83 19.91 -15.79
CA GLU A 537 -31.09 19.45 -16.34
C GLU A 537 -31.83 18.50 -15.38
N ARG A 538 -31.14 17.54 -14.79
CA ARG A 538 -31.72 16.59 -13.83
C ARG A 538 -32.16 17.26 -12.52
N ALA A 539 -31.49 18.32 -12.11
CA ALA A 539 -31.86 19.12 -10.95
C ALA A 539 -33.04 20.08 -11.20
N GLY A 540 -33.58 20.15 -12.43
CA GLY A 540 -34.66 21.06 -12.77
C GLY A 540 -34.26 22.54 -12.80
N LEU A 541 -32.97 22.85 -12.90
CA LEU A 541 -32.43 24.22 -12.85
C LEU A 541 -32.30 24.84 -14.26
N ARG A 542 -32.59 24.06 -15.32
CA ARG A 542 -32.37 24.50 -16.72
C ARG A 542 -33.08 25.80 -17.07
N ASP A 543 -34.35 25.96 -16.65
CA ASP A 543 -35.18 27.11 -17.01
C ASP A 543 -34.83 28.36 -16.19
N ARG A 544 -34.10 28.19 -15.09
CA ARG A 544 -33.64 29.26 -14.17
C ARG A 544 -32.21 29.74 -14.47
N LEU A 545 -31.45 28.99 -15.24
CA LEU A 545 -30.03 29.22 -15.50
C LEU A 545 -29.74 29.45 -16.97
N SER A 546 -29.11 30.56 -17.29
CA SER A 546 -28.53 30.77 -18.60
C SER A 546 -27.15 30.13 -18.73
N THR A 547 -26.93 29.41 -19.84
CA THR A 547 -25.62 28.82 -20.11
C THR A 547 -24.98 29.40 -21.36
N THR A 548 -23.65 29.62 -21.34
CA THR A 548 -22.94 30.19 -22.49
C THR A 548 -21.67 29.37 -22.82
N PRO A 549 -21.25 29.32 -24.09
CA PRO A 549 -20.05 28.59 -24.48
C PRO A 549 -18.75 29.26 -24.06
N THR A 550 -18.74 30.58 -23.77
CA THR A 550 -17.55 31.32 -23.34
C THR A 550 -17.87 32.31 -22.22
N VAL A 551 -16.87 32.65 -21.40
CA VAL A 551 -17.01 33.71 -20.38
C VAL A 551 -17.28 35.06 -21.05
N ALA A 552 -16.68 35.33 -22.21
CA ALA A 552 -16.92 36.57 -22.95
C ALA A 552 -18.39 36.72 -23.42
N ASP A 553 -19.04 35.63 -23.82
CA ASP A 553 -20.44 35.64 -24.18
C ASP A 553 -21.34 35.82 -22.96
N ALA A 554 -20.98 35.20 -21.82
CA ALA A 554 -21.68 35.41 -20.56
C ALA A 554 -21.61 36.89 -20.13
N VAL A 555 -20.44 37.51 -20.22
CA VAL A 555 -20.29 38.94 -19.91
C VAL A 555 -21.08 39.82 -20.86
N LYS A 556 -21.11 39.54 -22.16
CA LYS A 556 -21.94 40.27 -23.11
C LYS A 556 -23.43 40.12 -22.78
N GLN A 557 -23.87 38.93 -22.41
CA GLN A 557 -25.25 38.68 -22.00
C GLN A 557 -25.58 39.44 -20.70
N ALA A 558 -24.73 39.36 -19.70
CA ALA A 558 -24.89 40.08 -18.42
C ALA A 558 -25.00 41.61 -18.65
N THR A 559 -24.08 42.18 -19.41
CA THR A 559 -24.08 43.61 -19.72
C THR A 559 -25.33 44.07 -20.51
N LYS A 560 -25.88 43.17 -21.35
CA LYS A 560 -27.11 43.44 -22.09
C LYS A 560 -28.35 43.37 -21.18
N LEU A 561 -28.42 42.41 -20.28
CA LEU A 561 -29.52 42.26 -19.32
C LEU A 561 -29.64 43.46 -18.37
N VAL A 562 -28.53 44.06 -17.99
CA VAL A 562 -28.47 45.15 -17.01
C VAL A 562 -28.48 46.55 -17.66
N GLY A 563 -28.58 46.67 -18.99
CA GLY A 563 -28.58 47.94 -19.69
C GLY A 563 -27.22 48.69 -19.72
N LEU A 564 -26.16 48.07 -19.16
CA LEU A 564 -24.78 48.63 -19.06
C LEU A 564 -24.05 48.63 -20.43
N GLY A 565 -24.65 48.11 -21.48
CA GLY A 565 -24.01 47.94 -22.79
C GLY A 565 -23.56 49.26 -23.44
N ASP A 566 -24.28 50.34 -23.21
CA ASP A 566 -23.97 51.63 -23.79
C ASP A 566 -22.92 52.42 -22.96
N GLU A 567 -22.93 52.31 -21.65
CA GLU A 567 -21.89 52.90 -20.80
C GLU A 567 -20.49 52.26 -21.00
N LEU A 568 -20.44 50.93 -21.20
CA LEU A 568 -19.18 50.23 -21.50
C LEU A 568 -18.66 50.54 -22.92
N ARG A 569 -19.57 50.78 -23.89
CA ARG A 569 -19.19 51.28 -25.22
C ARG A 569 -18.63 52.68 -25.15
N ALA A 570 -19.26 53.56 -24.36
CA ALA A 570 -18.80 54.93 -24.13
C ALA A 570 -17.43 54.98 -23.41
N ALA A 571 -17.22 54.12 -22.41
CA ALA A 571 -15.92 53.98 -21.71
C ALA A 571 -14.82 53.43 -22.62
N ARG A 572 -15.14 52.51 -23.56
CA ARG A 572 -14.21 52.06 -24.61
C ARG A 572 -13.88 53.15 -25.63
N GLY A 573 -14.84 53.95 -26.00
CA GLY A 573 -14.65 55.11 -26.89
C GLY A 573 -13.68 56.13 -26.29
N LYS A 574 -13.95 56.58 -25.06
CA LYS A 574 -13.06 57.51 -24.33
C LYS A 574 -11.62 57.00 -24.16
N ARG A 575 -11.39 55.70 -23.99
CA ARG A 575 -10.05 55.13 -23.95
C ARG A 575 -9.32 55.09 -25.28
N LYS A 576 -10.03 54.99 -26.41
CA LYS A 576 -9.45 55.10 -27.75
C LYS A 576 -8.96 56.53 -28.00
N ASP A 577 -9.76 57.51 -27.60
CA ASP A 577 -9.42 58.93 -27.76
C ASP A 577 -8.22 59.34 -26.87
N LEU A 578 -8.15 58.86 -25.63
CA LEU A 578 -6.99 59.07 -24.75
C LEU A 578 -5.69 58.37 -25.23
N ARG A 579 -5.80 57.34 -26.06
CA ARG A 579 -4.64 56.70 -26.67
C ARG A 579 -4.17 57.41 -27.93
N ALA A 580 -5.09 57.89 -28.76
CA ALA A 580 -4.77 58.73 -29.90
C ALA A 580 -4.08 60.01 -29.50
N LEU A 581 -4.46 60.61 -28.32
CA LEU A 581 -3.79 61.75 -27.74
C LEU A 581 -2.42 61.48 -27.13
N ARG A 582 -2.11 60.22 -26.74
CA ARG A 582 -0.77 59.83 -26.26
C ARG A 582 0.20 59.39 -27.38
N GLU A 583 -0.32 59.02 -28.53
CA GLU A 583 0.49 58.68 -29.72
C GLU A 583 0.71 59.89 -30.66
N SER A 584 0.06 61.01 -30.39
CA SER A 584 0.19 62.27 -31.12
C SER A 584 0.98 63.38 -30.35
N GLY A 585 1.51 63.08 -29.20
CA GLY A 585 2.43 63.92 -28.40
C GLY A 585 3.70 63.12 -28.11
#